data_7ddf49c740eb20c34d008221073dde2e
#
_entry.id   7ddf49c740eb20c34d008221073dde2e
#
_cell.length_a   1.000
_cell.length_b   1.000
_cell.length_c   1.000
_cell.angle_alpha   90.00
_cell.angle_beta   90.00
_cell.angle_gamma   90.00
#
_symmetry.space_group_name_H-M   'P 1'
#
loop_
_entity.id
_entity.type
_entity.pdbx_description
1 polymer ?
#
loop_
_entity_poly.entity_id
_entity_poly.type
_entity_poly.pdbx_seq_one_letter_code
_entity_poly.pdbx_strand_id
1 'polypeptide(L)'
;MTELLLKPARQTGCSDLTALQEAVDEASHRQSSPLDDILDSGLVDEEPYMQQLSQDLHMEWLAEIETFESPLLLRAACGPQVALKYRVLPLEIEGEGESVRLHMATYDPLNLMARQAAAQAIDMPIVWHMASRRRVHEALRKLYGVGADTFEQLLEGRDLDLDNLEMKDEASVIDEVEDEEASVVKFVNQIIREALDQKATDIHVEPLADNLRIRYRVDGGLIDIAVPDQ
;
A
#
# COMPACT_ATOMS: atom_id res chain seq x y z
N MET A 1 13.72 -20.44 1.68
CA MET A 1 13.03 -19.19 2.03
C MET A 1 13.26 -18.82 3.49
N THR A 2 13.02 -19.70 4.44
CA THR A 2 13.19 -19.44 5.89
C THR A 2 14.57 -18.88 6.25
N GLU A 3 15.67 -19.48 5.77
CA GLU A 3 17.03 -18.98 6.07
C GLU A 3 17.27 -17.56 5.52
N LEU A 4 16.68 -17.21 4.38
CA LEU A 4 16.78 -15.87 3.80
C LEU A 4 16.15 -14.81 4.72
N LEU A 5 15.09 -15.15 5.43
CA LEU A 5 14.39 -14.25 6.35
C LEU A 5 15.03 -14.24 7.75
N LEU A 6 15.61 -15.36 8.19
CA LEU A 6 16.24 -15.44 9.51
C LEU A 6 17.65 -14.82 9.55
N LYS A 7 18.36 -14.81 8.42
CA LYS A 7 19.71 -14.24 8.35
C LYS A 7 19.76 -12.74 8.70
N PRO A 8 18.91 -11.87 8.11
CA PRO A 8 18.84 -10.46 8.50
C PRO A 8 18.50 -10.28 9.98
N ALA A 9 17.56 -11.07 10.51
CA ALA A 9 17.15 -11.00 11.90
C ALA A 9 18.31 -11.31 12.88
N ARG A 10 19.15 -12.30 12.56
CA ARG A 10 20.37 -12.61 13.33
C ARG A 10 21.36 -11.45 13.34
N GLN A 11 21.49 -10.75 12.21
CA GLN A 11 22.45 -9.66 12.04
C GLN A 11 22.00 -8.35 12.71
N THR A 12 20.68 -8.13 12.78
CA THR A 12 20.10 -6.90 13.35
C THR A 12 19.64 -7.04 14.82
N GLY A 13 19.93 -8.18 15.45
CA GLY A 13 19.71 -8.35 16.89
C GLY A 13 18.30 -8.74 17.27
N CYS A 14 17.69 -9.70 16.54
CA CYS A 14 16.41 -10.28 16.91
C CYS A 14 16.43 -10.84 18.34
N SER A 15 15.38 -10.56 19.10
CA SER A 15 15.28 -10.97 20.52
C SER A 15 15.05 -12.46 20.69
N ASP A 16 14.32 -13.12 19.78
CA ASP A 16 14.01 -14.55 19.81
C ASP A 16 13.91 -15.15 18.40
N LEU A 17 14.99 -15.78 17.95
CA LEU A 17 15.06 -16.41 16.64
C LEU A 17 14.18 -17.67 16.53
N THR A 18 13.92 -18.34 17.65
CA THR A 18 13.09 -19.55 17.63
C THR A 18 11.63 -19.18 17.39
N ALA A 19 11.13 -18.19 18.13
CA ALA A 19 9.79 -17.66 17.93
C ALA A 19 9.62 -17.07 16.51
N LEU A 20 10.66 -16.40 15.98
CA LEU A 20 10.63 -15.87 14.62
C LEU A 20 10.56 -16.98 13.56
N GLN A 21 11.28 -18.09 13.77
CA GLN A 21 11.20 -19.24 12.86
C GLN A 21 9.83 -19.89 12.89
N GLU A 22 9.24 -20.05 14.07
CA GLU A 22 7.87 -20.57 14.24
C GLU A 22 6.86 -19.66 13.48
N ALA A 23 6.98 -18.35 13.58
CA ALA A 23 6.12 -17.40 12.84
C ALA A 23 6.25 -17.57 11.32
N VAL A 24 7.46 -17.72 10.79
CA VAL A 24 7.69 -17.95 9.34
C VAL A 24 7.11 -19.30 8.89
N ASP A 25 7.24 -20.33 9.69
CA ASP A 25 6.71 -21.65 9.36
C ASP A 25 5.18 -21.64 9.40
N GLU A 26 4.57 -20.98 10.38
CA GLU A 26 3.12 -20.78 10.45
C GLU A 26 2.55 -19.95 9.29
N ALA A 27 3.23 -18.88 8.88
CA ALA A 27 2.85 -18.08 7.72
C ALA A 27 2.73 -18.94 6.45
N SER A 28 3.67 -19.86 6.28
CA SER A 28 3.66 -20.80 5.15
C SER A 28 2.42 -21.71 5.15
N HIS A 29 1.89 -22.05 6.31
CA HIS A 29 0.66 -22.84 6.45
C HIS A 29 -0.61 -22.01 6.24
N ARG A 30 -0.61 -20.73 6.62
CA ARG A 30 -1.75 -19.82 6.48
C ARG A 30 -1.86 -19.18 5.09
N GLN A 31 -0.86 -19.36 4.23
CA GLN A 31 -0.73 -18.66 2.95
C GLN A 31 -0.65 -17.12 3.09
N SER A 32 -0.22 -16.64 4.25
CA SER A 32 0.09 -15.22 4.51
C SER A 32 1.50 -14.86 4.04
N SER A 33 1.80 -13.56 4.01
CA SER A 33 3.17 -13.11 3.77
C SER A 33 4.04 -13.39 5.00
N PRO A 34 5.07 -14.26 4.90
CA PRO A 34 5.98 -14.49 6.02
C PRO A 34 6.68 -13.21 6.51
N LEU A 35 6.84 -12.24 5.61
CA LEU A 35 7.46 -10.96 5.96
C LEU A 35 6.53 -10.10 6.80
N ASP A 36 5.23 -10.07 6.49
CA ASP A 36 4.24 -9.37 7.31
C ASP A 36 4.20 -9.97 8.73
N ASP A 37 4.15 -11.29 8.85
CA ASP A 37 4.13 -11.97 10.15
C ASP A 37 5.42 -11.68 10.96
N ILE A 38 6.59 -11.60 10.32
CA ILE A 38 7.84 -11.17 10.96
C ILE A 38 7.75 -9.74 11.48
N LEU A 39 7.30 -8.81 10.65
CA LEU A 39 7.21 -7.39 11.01
C LEU A 39 6.17 -7.13 12.11
N ASP A 40 5.07 -7.88 12.09
CA ASP A 40 4.00 -7.76 13.08
C ASP A 40 4.33 -8.46 14.41
N SER A 41 5.30 -9.38 14.43
CA SER A 41 5.72 -10.11 15.64
C SER A 41 6.34 -9.20 16.71
N GLY A 42 6.87 -8.03 16.33
CA GLY A 42 7.64 -7.16 17.21
C GLY A 42 8.99 -7.73 17.68
N LEU A 43 9.45 -8.86 17.11
CA LEU A 43 10.72 -9.50 17.44
C LEU A 43 11.92 -8.87 16.74
N VAL A 44 11.67 -8.08 15.70
CA VAL A 44 12.69 -7.36 14.92
C VAL A 44 12.37 -5.87 14.87
N ASP A 45 13.40 -5.04 14.78
CA ASP A 45 13.25 -3.64 14.40
C ASP A 45 13.09 -3.56 12.88
N GLU A 46 11.95 -3.07 12.40
CA GLU A 46 11.57 -3.09 10.99
C GLU A 46 12.66 -2.49 10.08
N GLU A 47 13.12 -1.28 10.38
CA GLU A 47 13.99 -0.54 9.46
C GLU A 47 15.38 -1.19 9.30
N PRO A 48 16.12 -1.51 10.38
CA PRO A 48 17.39 -2.25 10.26
C PRO A 48 17.24 -3.62 9.61
N TYR A 49 16.17 -4.35 9.98
CA TYR A 49 15.88 -5.67 9.43
C TYR A 49 15.65 -5.60 7.92
N MET A 50 14.79 -4.69 7.45
CA MET A 50 14.46 -4.52 6.04
C MET A 50 15.64 -4.03 5.22
N GLN A 51 16.45 -3.13 5.78
CA GLN A 51 17.69 -2.66 5.15
C GLN A 51 18.70 -3.80 4.99
N GLN A 52 18.85 -4.67 6.00
CA GLN A 52 19.72 -5.83 5.88
C GLN A 52 19.18 -6.84 4.86
N LEU A 53 17.87 -7.07 4.83
CA LEU A 53 17.22 -7.92 3.84
C LEU A 53 17.45 -7.40 2.41
N SER A 54 17.35 -6.08 2.19
CA SER A 54 17.62 -5.49 0.88
C SER A 54 19.04 -5.74 0.40
N GLN A 55 20.04 -5.65 1.30
CA GLN A 55 21.44 -5.96 0.99
C GLN A 55 21.60 -7.44 0.63
N ASP A 56 21.00 -8.35 1.38
CA ASP A 56 21.06 -9.79 1.11
C ASP A 56 20.39 -10.17 -0.22
N LEU A 57 19.38 -9.41 -0.64
CA LEU A 57 18.67 -9.58 -1.93
C LEU A 57 19.32 -8.79 -3.08
N HIS A 58 20.37 -8.00 -2.81
CA HIS A 58 21.01 -7.10 -3.78
C HIS A 58 20.01 -6.12 -4.42
N MET A 59 19.05 -5.64 -3.62
CA MET A 59 18.07 -4.62 -4.01
C MET A 59 18.45 -3.28 -3.40
N GLU A 60 18.24 -2.21 -4.13
CA GLU A 60 18.45 -0.86 -3.61
C GLU A 60 17.46 -0.54 -2.50
N TRP A 61 17.96 0.00 -1.39
CA TRP A 61 17.16 0.47 -0.27
C TRP A 61 16.84 1.95 -0.39
N LEU A 62 15.58 2.30 -0.36
CA LEU A 62 15.11 3.69 -0.38
C LEU A 62 14.87 4.16 1.07
N ALA A 63 15.81 4.96 1.57
CA ALA A 63 15.66 5.58 2.89
C ALA A 63 14.55 6.63 2.94
N GLU A 64 14.27 7.26 1.81
CA GLU A 64 13.18 8.23 1.61
C GLU A 64 12.52 8.00 0.25
N ILE A 65 11.25 8.30 0.15
CA ILE A 65 10.52 8.33 -1.11
C ILE A 65 10.11 9.78 -1.33
N GLU A 66 10.77 10.40 -2.31
CA GLU A 66 10.55 11.79 -2.67
C GLU A 66 9.18 12.02 -3.33
N THR A 67 8.88 13.26 -3.66
CA THR A 67 7.68 13.62 -4.39
C THR A 67 7.76 13.13 -5.83
N PHE A 68 6.66 12.62 -6.35
CA PHE A 68 6.58 12.12 -7.73
C PHE A 68 6.67 13.27 -8.73
N GLU A 69 7.60 13.19 -9.68
CA GLU A 69 7.74 14.20 -10.73
C GLU A 69 6.56 14.18 -11.72
N SER A 70 6.04 13.00 -12.03
CA SER A 70 4.96 12.81 -13.01
C SER A 70 3.86 11.86 -12.50
N PRO A 71 3.06 12.26 -11.51
CA PRO A 71 2.07 11.38 -10.88
C PRO A 71 1.06 10.76 -11.86
N LEU A 72 0.61 11.52 -12.86
CA LEU A 72 -0.34 11.04 -13.87
C LEU A 72 0.26 9.92 -14.74
N LEU A 73 1.53 10.06 -15.15
CA LEU A 73 2.19 9.03 -15.95
C LEU A 73 2.41 7.75 -15.13
N LEU A 74 2.75 7.89 -13.86
CA LEU A 74 2.96 6.74 -12.95
C LEU A 74 1.65 5.99 -12.71
N ARG A 75 0.53 6.70 -12.51
CA ARG A 75 -0.79 6.07 -12.39
C ARG A 75 -1.23 5.39 -13.68
N ALA A 76 -0.92 5.97 -14.85
CA ALA A 76 -1.21 5.35 -16.13
C ALA A 76 -0.34 4.10 -16.39
N ALA A 77 0.92 4.11 -15.93
CA ALA A 77 1.85 2.98 -16.09
C ALA A 77 1.52 1.82 -15.13
N CYS A 78 1.09 2.12 -13.90
CA CYS A 78 0.67 1.13 -12.92
C CYS A 78 -0.68 1.56 -12.34
N GLY A 79 -1.75 0.89 -12.73
CA GLY A 79 -3.10 1.17 -12.24
C GLY A 79 -3.24 0.93 -10.73
N PRO A 80 -4.19 1.63 -10.06
CA PRO A 80 -4.40 1.54 -8.62
C PRO A 80 -4.69 0.10 -8.15
N GLN A 81 -5.40 -0.72 -8.93
CA GLN A 81 -5.69 -2.12 -8.61
C GLN A 81 -4.43 -2.94 -8.31
N VAL A 82 -3.41 -2.81 -9.14
CA VAL A 82 -2.15 -3.54 -8.95
C VAL A 82 -1.36 -2.92 -7.82
N ALA A 83 -1.23 -1.58 -7.84
CA ALA A 83 -0.44 -0.84 -6.87
C ALA A 83 -0.92 -1.04 -5.43
N LEU A 84 -2.22 -0.87 -5.18
CA LEU A 84 -2.81 -0.93 -3.84
C LEU A 84 -2.99 -2.37 -3.36
N LYS A 85 -3.56 -3.25 -4.20
CA LYS A 85 -3.78 -4.66 -3.85
C LYS A 85 -2.48 -5.38 -3.47
N TYR A 86 -1.43 -5.12 -4.23
CA TYR A 86 -0.14 -5.80 -4.02
C TYR A 86 0.89 -4.93 -3.30
N ARG A 87 0.51 -3.70 -2.89
CA ARG A 87 1.38 -2.76 -2.16
C ARG A 87 2.70 -2.54 -2.86
N VAL A 88 2.62 -2.29 -4.18
CA VAL A 88 3.76 -1.96 -5.04
C VAL A 88 3.62 -0.54 -5.57
N LEU A 89 4.67 0.25 -5.48
CA LEU A 89 4.64 1.68 -5.74
C LEU A 89 5.46 2.01 -6.97
N PRO A 90 4.89 2.57 -8.05
CA PRO A 90 5.69 3.15 -9.13
C PRO A 90 6.35 4.44 -8.65
N LEU A 91 7.65 4.60 -8.97
CA LEU A 91 8.49 5.71 -8.53
C LEU A 91 8.76 6.68 -9.65
N GLU A 92 9.32 6.19 -10.74
CA GLU A 92 9.73 6.98 -11.90
C GLU A 92 9.79 6.11 -13.15
N ILE A 93 9.70 6.76 -14.31
CA ILE A 93 9.94 6.15 -15.62
C ILE A 93 11.26 6.69 -16.15
N GLU A 94 12.26 5.82 -16.26
CA GLU A 94 13.62 6.17 -16.71
C GLU A 94 13.84 5.70 -18.14
N GLY A 95 14.59 6.48 -18.93
CA GLY A 95 15.04 6.13 -20.29
C GLY A 95 14.16 6.67 -21.41
N GLU A 96 14.57 6.38 -22.65
CA GLU A 96 13.87 6.77 -23.86
C GLU A 96 13.80 5.59 -24.85
N GLY A 97 12.74 5.50 -25.64
CA GLY A 97 12.56 4.48 -26.66
C GLY A 97 12.60 3.06 -26.10
N GLU A 98 13.45 2.20 -26.61
CA GLU A 98 13.57 0.79 -26.18
C GLU A 98 14.25 0.61 -24.81
N SER A 99 14.86 1.66 -24.26
CA SER A 99 15.52 1.63 -22.95
C SER A 99 14.59 2.04 -21.80
N VAL A 100 13.33 2.36 -22.07
CA VAL A 100 12.36 2.77 -21.04
C VAL A 100 12.15 1.65 -20.03
N ARG A 101 12.19 2.01 -18.76
CA ARG A 101 11.93 1.11 -17.63
C ARG A 101 11.18 1.83 -16.52
N LEU A 102 10.36 1.09 -15.79
CA LEU A 102 9.65 1.60 -14.62
C LEU A 102 10.37 1.18 -13.35
N HIS A 103 10.76 2.14 -12.51
CA HIS A 103 11.28 1.90 -11.18
C HIS A 103 10.10 1.75 -10.22
N MET A 104 10.10 0.67 -9.44
CA MET A 104 9.03 0.36 -8.49
C MET A 104 9.59 0.01 -7.13
N ALA A 105 8.95 0.46 -6.07
CA ALA A 105 9.26 0.06 -4.71
C ALA A 105 8.27 -0.98 -4.18
N THR A 106 8.78 -1.87 -3.35
CA THR A 106 7.99 -2.81 -2.53
C THR A 106 8.63 -2.95 -1.16
N TYR A 107 7.83 -3.27 -0.16
CA TYR A 107 8.38 -3.73 1.12
C TYR A 107 8.45 -5.27 1.18
N ASP A 108 7.67 -5.99 0.36
CA ASP A 108 7.70 -7.45 0.28
C ASP A 108 8.21 -7.94 -1.09
N PRO A 109 9.54 -8.04 -1.24
CA PRO A 109 10.15 -8.49 -2.50
C PRO A 109 9.93 -9.98 -2.76
N LEU A 110 9.48 -10.75 -1.78
CA LEU A 110 9.24 -12.20 -1.86
C LEU A 110 7.82 -12.53 -2.31
N ASN A 111 6.94 -11.54 -2.40
CA ASN A 111 5.59 -11.70 -2.91
C ASN A 111 5.58 -11.92 -4.43
N LEU A 112 5.59 -13.19 -4.82
CA LEU A 112 5.60 -13.57 -6.24
C LEU A 112 4.33 -13.16 -6.97
N MET A 113 3.19 -13.14 -6.28
CA MET A 113 1.90 -12.72 -6.87
C MET A 113 1.95 -11.24 -7.24
N ALA A 114 2.53 -10.40 -6.38
CA ALA A 114 2.74 -8.98 -6.65
C ALA A 114 3.62 -8.77 -7.89
N ARG A 115 4.73 -9.51 -7.98
CA ARG A 115 5.65 -9.43 -9.13
C ARG A 115 5.00 -9.89 -10.42
N GLN A 116 4.23 -10.98 -10.38
CA GLN A 116 3.51 -11.47 -11.55
C GLN A 116 2.41 -10.52 -12.00
N ALA A 117 1.62 -9.99 -11.06
CA ALA A 117 0.58 -9.02 -11.37
C ALA A 117 1.16 -7.74 -11.99
N ALA A 118 2.24 -7.21 -11.42
CA ALA A 118 2.93 -6.05 -11.99
C ALA A 118 3.47 -6.35 -13.40
N ALA A 119 4.12 -7.50 -13.60
CA ALA A 119 4.65 -7.88 -14.91
C ALA A 119 3.57 -8.12 -15.98
N GLN A 120 2.34 -8.46 -15.58
CA GLN A 120 1.21 -8.62 -16.50
C GLN A 120 0.52 -7.29 -16.85
N ALA A 121 0.52 -6.35 -15.91
CA ALA A 121 -0.17 -5.07 -16.05
C ALA A 121 0.71 -3.96 -16.67
N ILE A 122 2.02 -4.10 -16.63
CA ILE A 122 2.99 -3.07 -17.01
C ILE A 122 3.74 -3.52 -18.25
N ASP A 123 3.60 -2.76 -19.34
CA ASP A 123 4.19 -3.07 -20.66
C ASP A 123 5.66 -2.64 -20.79
N MET A 124 6.39 -2.47 -19.69
CA MET A 124 7.79 -2.08 -19.71
C MET A 124 8.61 -2.85 -18.65
N PRO A 125 9.93 -2.99 -18.81
CA PRO A 125 10.80 -3.62 -17.83
C PRO A 125 10.71 -2.92 -16.46
N ILE A 126 10.65 -3.70 -15.38
CA ILE A 126 10.54 -3.19 -14.02
C ILE A 126 11.86 -3.34 -13.29
N VAL A 127 12.34 -2.24 -12.68
CA VAL A 127 13.45 -2.21 -11.74
C VAL A 127 12.90 -2.11 -10.34
N TRP A 128 13.20 -3.12 -9.50
CA TRP A 128 12.64 -3.22 -8.16
C TRP A 128 13.58 -2.63 -7.10
N HIS A 129 13.00 -1.83 -6.22
CA HIS A 129 13.63 -1.25 -5.04
C HIS A 129 12.91 -1.71 -3.77
N MET A 130 13.57 -1.59 -2.62
CA MET A 130 12.97 -1.86 -1.32
C MET A 130 12.85 -0.59 -0.49
N ALA A 131 11.73 -0.48 0.23
CA ALA A 131 11.51 0.55 1.23
C ALA A 131 10.77 -0.05 2.44
N SER A 132 10.70 0.66 3.57
CA SER A 132 9.91 0.20 4.70
C SER A 132 8.42 0.16 4.35
N ARG A 133 7.68 -0.74 5.02
CA ARG A 133 6.23 -0.89 4.85
C ARG A 133 5.50 0.44 5.01
N ARG A 134 5.84 1.20 6.04
CA ARG A 134 5.27 2.52 6.30
C ARG A 134 5.49 3.48 5.12
N ARG A 135 6.71 3.58 4.59
CA ARG A 135 7.01 4.49 3.46
C ARG A 135 6.25 4.13 2.20
N VAL A 136 6.17 2.84 1.88
CA VAL A 136 5.39 2.37 0.72
C VAL A 136 3.93 2.76 0.86
N HIS A 137 3.31 2.52 2.03
CA HIS A 137 1.91 2.88 2.26
C HIS A 137 1.65 4.39 2.22
N GLU A 138 2.51 5.19 2.86
CA GLU A 138 2.38 6.66 2.83
C GLU A 138 2.51 7.20 1.39
N ALA A 139 3.44 6.66 0.61
CA ALA A 139 3.64 7.08 -0.76
C ALA A 139 2.53 6.61 -1.71
N LEU A 140 1.98 5.41 -1.53
CA LEU A 140 0.79 4.93 -2.25
C LEU A 140 -0.41 5.86 -2.00
N ARG A 141 -0.65 6.27 -0.74
CA ARG A 141 -1.70 7.24 -0.43
C ARG A 141 -1.47 8.60 -1.11
N LYS A 142 -0.23 9.08 -1.17
CA LYS A 142 0.10 10.32 -1.88
C LYS A 142 -0.13 10.20 -3.38
N LEU A 143 0.22 9.07 -3.98
CA LEU A 143 0.11 8.88 -5.42
C LEU A 143 -1.32 8.58 -5.86
N TYR A 144 -2.02 7.65 -5.22
CA TYR A 144 -3.34 7.17 -5.65
C TYR A 144 -4.51 7.79 -4.88
N GLY A 145 -4.22 8.51 -3.80
CA GLY A 145 -5.23 9.15 -2.95
C GLY A 145 -5.77 8.25 -1.85
N VAL A 146 -6.61 8.87 -1.04
CA VAL A 146 -7.29 8.25 0.09
C VAL A 146 -8.45 7.42 -0.42
N GLY A 147 -8.52 6.17 0.02
CA GLY A 147 -9.64 5.30 -0.35
C GLY A 147 -9.63 4.81 -1.80
N ALA A 148 -8.52 4.96 -2.52
CA ALA A 148 -8.39 4.49 -3.89
C ALA A 148 -8.71 2.99 -4.02
N ASP A 149 -8.25 2.17 -3.08
CA ASP A 149 -8.54 0.74 -2.98
C ASP A 149 -10.02 0.44 -2.69
N THR A 150 -10.62 1.21 -1.79
CA THR A 150 -12.04 1.08 -1.44
C THR A 150 -12.93 1.52 -2.60
N PHE A 151 -12.59 2.64 -3.26
CA PHE A 151 -13.34 3.17 -4.39
C PHE A 151 -13.32 2.22 -5.60
N GLU A 152 -12.19 1.58 -5.86
CA GLU A 152 -12.04 0.64 -6.97
C GLU A 152 -12.78 -0.68 -6.72
N GLN A 153 -12.78 -1.17 -5.48
CA GLN A 153 -13.61 -2.30 -5.06
C GLN A 153 -15.10 -2.02 -5.23
N LEU A 154 -15.50 -0.75 -5.03
CA LEU A 154 -16.86 -0.25 -5.30
C LEU A 154 -17.22 -0.33 -6.79
N LEU A 155 -16.34 0.15 -7.67
CA LEU A 155 -16.58 0.15 -9.11
C LEU A 155 -16.66 -1.25 -9.71
N GLU A 156 -15.94 -2.22 -9.12
CA GLU A 156 -15.94 -3.61 -9.59
C GLU A 156 -17.11 -4.46 -9.06
N GLY A 157 -17.96 -3.92 -8.19
CA GLY A 157 -19.08 -4.66 -7.57
C GLY A 157 -18.65 -5.90 -6.78
N ARG A 158 -17.40 -5.91 -6.28
CA ARG A 158 -16.87 -7.03 -5.49
C ARG A 158 -17.14 -6.80 -4.01
N ASP A 159 -17.63 -7.84 -3.35
CA ASP A 159 -17.79 -7.89 -1.90
C ASP A 159 -16.51 -7.45 -1.21
N LEU A 160 -16.60 -6.39 -0.42
CA LEU A 160 -15.54 -5.98 0.48
C LEU A 160 -15.42 -7.03 1.58
N ASP A 161 -14.26 -7.67 1.68
CA ASP A 161 -13.93 -8.57 2.77
C ASP A 161 -13.95 -7.76 4.09
N LEU A 162 -15.07 -7.90 4.81
CA LEU A 162 -15.40 -7.11 6.01
C LEU A 162 -14.55 -7.44 7.23
N ASP A 163 -13.85 -8.59 7.20
CA ASP A 163 -13.13 -9.12 8.36
C ASP A 163 -11.81 -8.39 8.70
N ASN A 164 -11.31 -7.53 7.82
CA ASN A 164 -10.05 -6.80 8.05
C ASN A 164 -10.22 -5.33 8.50
N LEU A 165 -11.44 -4.88 8.73
CA LEU A 165 -11.68 -3.58 9.35
C LEU A 165 -12.14 -3.82 10.80
N GLU A 166 -11.20 -4.13 11.70
CA GLU A 166 -11.45 -4.11 13.14
C GLU A 166 -11.90 -2.71 13.56
N MET A 167 -13.21 -2.50 13.49
CA MET A 167 -13.88 -1.48 14.29
C MET A 167 -14.34 -2.12 15.59
N LYS A 168 -13.53 -2.05 16.62
CA LYS A 168 -14.07 -2.01 17.97
C LYS A 168 -14.55 -0.59 18.19
N ASP A 169 -15.85 -0.36 18.00
CA ASP A 169 -16.70 0.33 18.94
C ASP A 169 -18.13 0.40 18.37
N GLU A 170 -19.00 -0.15 19.17
CA GLU A 170 -20.44 -0.07 19.30
C GLU A 170 -21.22 0.86 18.34
N ALA A 171 -21.88 0.27 17.35
CA ALA A 171 -23.24 0.61 16.99
C ALA A 171 -23.87 -0.59 16.30
N SER A 172 -24.62 -1.34 17.06
CA SER A 172 -25.46 -2.43 16.63
C SER A 172 -26.50 -1.97 15.61
N VAL A 173 -26.78 -2.88 14.67
CA VAL A 173 -28.04 -3.05 13.95
C VAL A 173 -28.33 -1.99 12.89
N ILE A 174 -27.93 -2.28 11.65
CA ILE A 174 -28.82 -2.03 10.52
C ILE A 174 -28.74 -3.29 9.64
N ASP A 175 -29.87 -3.96 9.55
CA ASP A 175 -30.16 -5.05 8.64
C ASP A 175 -29.90 -4.67 7.18
N GLU A 176 -29.39 -5.65 6.44
CA GLU A 176 -29.52 -5.87 5.00
C GLU A 176 -29.93 -4.63 4.17
N VAL A 177 -29.00 -3.72 3.95
CA VAL A 177 -29.10 -2.69 2.91
C VAL A 177 -28.05 -3.04 1.86
N GLU A 178 -28.53 -3.05 0.61
CA GLU A 178 -27.81 -3.45 -0.60
C GLU A 178 -26.32 -3.03 -0.62
N ASP A 179 -25.44 -3.93 -1.06
CA ASP A 179 -23.97 -3.86 -1.02
C ASP A 179 -23.33 -2.53 -1.49
N GLU A 180 -23.98 -1.79 -2.39
CA GLU A 180 -23.52 -0.50 -2.89
C GLU A 180 -23.55 0.61 -1.82
N GLU A 181 -24.61 0.69 -1.00
CA GLU A 181 -24.72 1.71 0.05
C GLU A 181 -23.71 1.49 1.18
N ALA A 182 -23.45 0.23 1.54
CA ALA A 182 -22.44 -0.10 2.54
C ALA A 182 -21.03 0.32 2.10
N SER A 183 -20.73 0.22 0.83
CA SER A 183 -19.46 0.60 0.23
C SER A 183 -19.26 2.11 0.20
N VAL A 184 -20.31 2.89 -0.14
CA VAL A 184 -20.27 4.36 -0.10
C VAL A 184 -20.07 4.86 1.33
N VAL A 185 -20.73 4.24 2.31
CA VAL A 185 -20.58 4.59 3.73
C VAL A 185 -19.15 4.37 4.20
N LYS A 186 -18.49 3.26 3.80
CA LYS A 186 -17.09 2.99 4.13
C LYS A 186 -16.14 4.02 3.51
N PHE A 187 -16.33 4.36 2.24
CA PHE A 187 -15.56 5.39 1.56
C PHE A 187 -15.67 6.74 2.27
N VAL A 188 -16.90 7.16 2.62
CA VAL A 188 -17.12 8.41 3.36
C VAL A 188 -16.46 8.37 4.73
N ASN A 189 -16.57 7.25 5.46
CA ASN A 189 -15.94 7.08 6.77
C ASN A 189 -14.41 7.14 6.66
N GLN A 190 -13.83 6.60 5.61
CA GLN A 190 -12.38 6.67 5.37
C GLN A 190 -11.92 8.12 5.12
N ILE A 191 -12.64 8.87 4.28
CA ILE A 191 -12.40 10.30 4.03
C ILE A 191 -12.44 11.09 5.34
N ILE A 192 -13.43 10.83 6.19
CA ILE A 192 -13.57 11.52 7.48
C ILE A 192 -12.41 11.17 8.42
N ARG A 193 -12.02 9.91 8.54
CA ARG A 193 -10.89 9.49 9.39
C ARG A 193 -9.60 10.17 8.97
N GLU A 194 -9.32 10.18 7.68
CA GLU A 194 -8.10 10.76 7.16
C GLU A 194 -8.08 12.28 7.30
N ALA A 195 -9.22 12.94 7.17
CA ALA A 195 -9.36 14.36 7.49
C ALA A 195 -9.04 14.63 8.97
N LEU A 196 -9.49 13.77 9.88
CA LEU A 196 -9.18 13.86 11.32
C LEU A 196 -7.69 13.64 11.59
N ASP A 197 -7.06 12.64 10.96
CA ASP A 197 -5.63 12.35 11.09
C ASP A 197 -4.77 13.53 10.60
N GLN A 198 -5.22 14.21 9.55
CA GLN A 198 -4.57 15.42 9.02
C GLN A 198 -4.97 16.70 9.76
N LYS A 199 -5.81 16.60 10.80
CA LYS A 199 -6.34 17.75 11.56
C LYS A 199 -7.05 18.77 10.68
N ALA A 200 -7.75 18.28 9.65
CA ALA A 200 -8.54 19.13 8.78
C ALA A 200 -9.72 19.74 9.55
N THR A 201 -10.02 21.01 9.27
CA THR A 201 -11.18 21.71 9.81
C THR A 201 -12.43 21.50 8.99
N ASP A 202 -12.26 21.28 7.67
CA ASP A 202 -13.36 21.12 6.71
C ASP A 202 -13.00 20.09 5.63
N ILE A 203 -14.00 19.37 5.16
CA ILE A 203 -13.92 18.46 4.02
C ILE A 203 -14.81 19.03 2.92
N HIS A 204 -14.25 19.30 1.77
CA HIS A 204 -14.96 19.76 0.58
C HIS A 204 -15.06 18.58 -0.40
N VAL A 205 -16.29 18.21 -0.72
CA VAL A 205 -16.60 17.15 -1.71
C VAL A 205 -17.30 17.84 -2.88
N GLU A 206 -16.67 17.88 -4.04
CA GLU A 206 -17.15 18.57 -5.22
C GLU A 206 -17.33 17.59 -6.37
N PRO A 207 -18.56 17.26 -6.77
CA PRO A 207 -18.78 16.48 -7.99
C PRO A 207 -18.40 17.30 -9.21
N LEU A 208 -17.57 16.74 -10.08
CA LEU A 208 -17.22 17.25 -11.38
C LEU A 208 -17.97 16.47 -12.46
N ALA A 209 -17.84 16.88 -13.73
CA ALA A 209 -18.57 16.23 -14.83
C ALA A 209 -18.20 14.74 -14.99
N ASP A 210 -16.92 14.40 -14.76
CA ASP A 210 -16.38 13.06 -15.01
C ASP A 210 -15.69 12.44 -13.78
N ASN A 211 -15.61 13.16 -12.65
CA ASN A 211 -14.99 12.62 -11.43
C ASN A 211 -15.44 13.37 -10.15
N LEU A 212 -14.90 12.96 -9.02
CA LEU A 212 -15.14 13.54 -7.70
C LEU A 212 -13.87 14.24 -7.22
N ARG A 213 -13.95 15.51 -6.84
CA ARG A 213 -12.84 16.23 -6.20
C ARG A 213 -13.07 16.27 -4.69
N ILE A 214 -12.07 15.86 -3.92
CA ILE A 214 -12.07 15.97 -2.46
C ILE A 214 -10.93 16.89 -2.04
N ARG A 215 -11.22 17.84 -1.14
CA ARG A 215 -10.23 18.75 -0.59
C ARG A 215 -10.39 18.85 0.92
N TYR A 216 -9.26 18.88 1.62
CA TYR A 216 -9.22 19.13 3.05
C TYR A 216 -8.74 20.54 3.33
N ARG A 217 -9.33 21.20 4.33
CA ARG A 217 -8.80 22.45 4.86
C ARG A 217 -7.91 22.14 6.06
N VAL A 218 -6.61 22.31 5.88
CA VAL A 218 -5.60 22.11 6.92
C VAL A 218 -4.87 23.42 7.13
N ASP A 219 -4.81 23.90 8.38
CA ASP A 219 -4.18 25.18 8.74
C ASP A 219 -4.62 26.39 7.87
N GLY A 220 -5.90 26.40 7.48
CA GLY A 220 -6.50 27.44 6.64
C GLY A 220 -6.28 27.28 5.13
N GLY A 221 -5.39 26.42 4.69
CA GLY A 221 -5.15 26.08 3.29
C GLY A 221 -6.02 24.93 2.80
N LEU A 222 -6.44 24.94 1.51
CA LEU A 222 -7.11 23.82 0.89
C LEU A 222 -6.06 22.91 0.22
N ILE A 223 -6.08 21.62 0.55
CA ILE A 223 -5.22 20.59 -0.01
C ILE A 223 -6.09 19.66 -0.84
N ASP A 224 -5.77 19.49 -2.13
CA ASP A 224 -6.44 18.52 -2.99
C ASP A 224 -6.04 17.10 -2.57
N ILE A 225 -7.05 16.28 -2.32
CA ILE A 225 -6.87 14.85 -2.06
C ILE A 225 -7.06 14.11 -3.38
N ALA A 226 -6.08 13.29 -3.74
CA ALA A 226 -6.20 12.50 -4.95
C ALA A 226 -7.36 11.50 -4.77
N VAL A 227 -8.33 11.55 -5.68
CA VAL A 227 -9.41 10.57 -5.81
C VAL A 227 -9.13 9.82 -7.11
N PRO A 228 -9.32 8.50 -7.17
CA PRO A 228 -9.15 7.75 -8.41
C PRO A 228 -10.04 8.33 -9.52
N ASP A 229 -9.49 8.53 -10.71
CA ASP A 229 -10.26 8.88 -11.89
C ASP A 229 -11.19 7.72 -12.26
N GLN A 230 -12.42 8.01 -12.66
CA GLN A 230 -13.41 7.02 -13.12
C GLN A 230 -13.03 6.43 -14.46
#